data_d5517b72aab20f95009a463f9cec265e
#
_entry.id   d5517b72aab20f95009a463f9cec265e
#
_cell.length_a   1.000
_cell.length_b   1.000
_cell.length_c   1.000
_cell.angle_alpha   90.00
_cell.angle_beta   90.00
_cell.angle_gamma   90.00
#
_symmetry.space_group_name_H-M   'P 1'
#
loop_
_entity.id
_entity.type
_entity.pdbx_description
1 polymer ?
#
loop_
_entity_poly.entity_id
_entity_poly.type
_entity_poly.pdbx_seq_one_letter_code
_entity_poly.pdbx_strand_id
1 'polypeptide(L)'
;ALDLLVICAEAGLNLDAGLKRVSGELRGPAPELADELELTSIELGFLSDRREALDNLEKRTGLPAVGALVSTLAQAEKYGTPLAQSLRVLAAEMRDERLMKAEEKAARLPATLTVPMVIFIMPALFIVLIGPGILSTLDALSNM
;
A
#
# COMPACT_ATOMS: atom_id res chain seq x y z
N ALA A 1 -3.99 -5.44 11.69
CA ALA A 1 -4.66 -4.48 12.60
C ALA A 1 -6.12 -4.25 12.19
N LEU A 2 -6.39 -3.73 10.98
CA LEU A 2 -7.76 -3.39 10.54
C LEU A 2 -8.73 -4.58 10.59
N ASP A 3 -8.32 -5.74 10.12
CA ASP A 3 -9.16 -6.95 10.13
C ASP A 3 -9.58 -7.35 11.56
N LEU A 4 -8.68 -7.19 12.52
CA LEU A 4 -8.98 -7.45 13.92
C LEU A 4 -9.98 -6.43 14.48
N LEU A 5 -9.86 -5.15 14.10
CA LEU A 5 -10.84 -4.13 14.46
C LEU A 5 -12.23 -4.42 13.87
N VAL A 6 -12.29 -4.89 12.62
CA VAL A 6 -13.57 -5.33 12.00
C VAL A 6 -14.19 -6.44 12.82
N ILE A 7 -13.44 -7.48 13.17
CA ILE A 7 -13.95 -8.61 13.96
C ILE A 7 -14.43 -8.14 15.33
N CYS A 8 -13.69 -7.26 16.00
CA CYS A 8 -14.10 -6.69 17.29
C CYS A 8 -15.40 -5.89 17.18
N ALA A 9 -15.54 -5.07 16.14
CA ALA A 9 -16.75 -4.29 15.89
C ALA A 9 -17.95 -5.18 15.54
N GLU A 10 -17.76 -6.25 14.78
CA GLU A 10 -18.79 -7.26 14.46
C GLU A 10 -19.22 -8.06 15.69
N ALA A 11 -18.30 -8.29 16.63
CA ALA A 11 -18.59 -8.90 17.93
C ALA A 11 -19.32 -7.94 18.89
N GLY A 12 -19.58 -6.70 18.48
CA GLY A 12 -20.29 -5.69 19.28
C GLY A 12 -19.40 -4.97 20.30
N LEU A 13 -18.10 -5.08 20.20
CA LEU A 13 -17.18 -4.30 21.03
C LEU A 13 -17.23 -2.82 20.62
N ASN A 14 -17.21 -1.93 21.61
CA ASN A 14 -17.03 -0.51 21.37
C ASN A 14 -15.60 -0.24 20.85
N LEU A 15 -15.37 0.95 20.29
CA LEU A 15 -14.10 1.31 19.70
C LEU A 15 -12.94 1.19 20.70
N ASP A 16 -13.13 1.65 21.92
CA ASP A 16 -12.11 1.67 22.98
C ASP A 16 -11.63 0.26 23.32
N ALA A 17 -12.59 -0.65 23.55
CA ALA A 17 -12.30 -2.07 23.82
C ALA A 17 -11.69 -2.76 22.60
N GLY A 18 -12.14 -2.40 21.39
CA GLY A 18 -11.58 -2.90 20.13
C GLY A 18 -10.11 -2.50 19.95
N LEU A 19 -9.79 -1.22 20.15
CA LEU A 19 -8.40 -0.73 20.08
C LEU A 19 -7.51 -1.38 21.11
N LYS A 20 -7.97 -1.50 22.36
CA LYS A 20 -7.24 -2.19 23.42
C LYS A 20 -7.00 -3.67 23.10
N ARG A 21 -7.96 -4.35 22.52
CA ARG A 21 -7.81 -5.75 22.10
C ARG A 21 -6.77 -5.89 21.00
N VAL A 22 -6.87 -5.03 19.98
CA VAL A 22 -5.93 -5.03 18.83
C VAL A 22 -4.52 -4.65 19.27
N SER A 23 -4.34 -3.69 20.18
CA SER A 23 -3.03 -3.35 20.73
C SER A 23 -2.35 -4.56 21.39
N GLY A 24 -3.11 -5.35 22.15
CA GLY A 24 -2.59 -6.59 22.75
C GLY A 24 -2.06 -7.61 21.74
N GLU A 25 -2.78 -7.80 20.65
CA GLU A 25 -2.38 -8.74 19.57
C GLU A 25 -1.19 -8.21 18.73
N LEU A 26 -1.02 -6.88 18.67
CA LEU A 26 0.06 -6.24 17.90
C LEU A 26 1.38 -6.11 18.67
N ARG A 27 1.42 -6.35 19.96
CA ARG A 27 2.66 -6.23 20.77
C ARG A 27 3.81 -7.07 20.25
N GLY A 28 3.53 -8.21 19.61
CA GLY A 28 4.54 -9.06 18.98
C GLY A 28 5.02 -8.52 17.63
N PRO A 29 4.13 -8.39 16.64
CA PRO A 29 4.52 -8.03 15.28
C PRO A 29 4.79 -6.52 15.07
N ALA A 30 4.22 -5.62 15.87
CA ALA A 30 4.35 -4.17 15.70
C ALA A 30 4.19 -3.45 17.06
N PRO A 31 5.18 -3.50 17.95
CA PRO A 31 5.08 -2.96 19.30
C PRO A 31 4.83 -1.45 19.32
N GLU A 32 5.47 -0.67 18.45
CA GLU A 32 5.28 0.78 18.36
C GLU A 32 3.82 1.16 18.06
N LEU A 33 3.19 0.45 17.11
CA LEU A 33 1.79 0.66 16.79
C LEU A 33 0.86 0.18 17.91
N ALA A 34 1.25 -0.89 18.62
CA ALA A 34 0.49 -1.38 19.77
C ALA A 34 0.43 -0.34 20.87
N ASP A 35 1.55 0.29 21.22
CA ASP A 35 1.64 1.32 22.25
C ASP A 35 0.78 2.55 21.88
N GLU A 36 0.81 2.98 20.62
CA GLU A 36 -0.02 4.09 20.12
C GLU A 36 -1.54 3.78 20.17
N LEU A 37 -1.93 2.56 19.81
CA LEU A 37 -3.33 2.14 19.89
C LEU A 37 -3.81 2.02 21.34
N GLU A 38 -2.95 1.54 22.24
CA GLU A 38 -3.27 1.47 23.67
C GLU A 38 -3.41 2.86 24.27
N LEU A 39 -2.50 3.78 23.95
CA LEU A 39 -2.58 5.18 24.37
C LEU A 39 -3.88 5.83 23.88
N THR A 40 -4.23 5.63 22.61
CA THR A 40 -5.48 6.15 22.04
C THR A 40 -6.72 5.57 22.73
N SER A 41 -6.71 4.27 23.06
CA SER A 41 -7.79 3.65 23.84
C SER A 41 -7.98 4.32 25.19
N ILE A 42 -6.89 4.72 25.85
CA ILE A 42 -6.93 5.46 27.12
C ILE A 42 -7.45 6.88 26.89
N GLU A 43 -6.94 7.59 25.88
CA GLU A 43 -7.39 8.95 25.53
C GLU A 43 -8.89 8.98 25.23
N LEU A 44 -9.44 8.01 24.50
CA LEU A 44 -10.87 7.88 24.22
C LEU A 44 -11.73 7.71 25.49
N GLY A 45 -11.15 7.16 26.55
CA GLY A 45 -11.82 7.01 27.86
C GLY A 45 -11.78 8.28 28.70
N PHE A 46 -10.79 9.16 28.50
CA PHE A 46 -10.59 10.35 29.34
C PHE A 46 -10.97 11.67 28.66
N LEU A 47 -10.80 11.77 27.34
CA LEU A 47 -11.12 12.97 26.58
C LEU A 47 -12.62 13.08 26.33
N SER A 48 -13.16 14.29 26.52
CA SER A 48 -14.54 14.58 26.20
C SER A 48 -14.84 14.56 24.71
N ASP A 49 -13.83 14.89 23.90
CA ASP A 49 -13.91 14.85 22.45
C ASP A 49 -13.14 13.62 21.91
N ARG A 50 -13.89 12.63 21.49
CA ARG A 50 -13.35 11.39 20.90
C ARG A 50 -12.56 11.64 19.62
N ARG A 51 -12.96 12.68 18.87
CA ARG A 51 -12.27 13.08 17.65
C ARG A 51 -10.84 13.56 17.91
N GLU A 52 -10.65 14.30 19.00
CA GLU A 52 -9.32 14.76 19.41
C GLU A 52 -8.37 13.59 19.67
N ALA A 53 -8.82 12.53 20.35
CA ALA A 53 -8.02 11.32 20.57
C ALA A 53 -7.60 10.64 19.26
N LEU A 54 -8.52 10.56 18.29
CA LEU A 54 -8.25 9.98 16.98
C LEU A 54 -7.31 10.85 16.15
N ASP A 55 -7.48 12.17 16.15
CA ASP A 55 -6.60 13.12 15.46
C ASP A 55 -5.18 13.08 16.07
N ASN A 56 -5.05 12.87 17.37
CA ASN A 56 -3.76 12.68 18.04
C ASN A 56 -3.06 11.41 17.57
N LEU A 57 -3.79 10.30 17.42
CA LEU A 57 -3.24 9.05 16.87
C LEU A 57 -2.69 9.27 15.44
N GLU A 58 -3.43 9.96 14.58
CA GLU A 58 -3.00 10.27 13.22
C GLU A 58 -1.71 11.09 13.21
N LYS A 59 -1.66 12.15 14.04
CA LYS A 59 -0.49 13.04 14.14
C LYS A 59 0.76 12.31 14.66
N ARG A 60 0.59 11.42 15.64
CA ARG A 60 1.71 10.67 16.24
C ARG A 60 2.26 9.61 15.31
N THR A 61 1.38 8.89 14.61
CA THR A 61 1.80 7.82 13.72
C THR A 61 2.28 8.32 12.36
N GLY A 62 1.72 9.39 11.83
CA GLY A 62 2.02 9.92 10.49
C GLY A 62 1.76 8.92 9.35
N LEU A 63 1.03 7.85 9.59
CA LEU A 63 0.75 6.80 8.62
C LEU A 63 -0.53 7.10 7.83
N PRO A 64 -0.49 7.11 6.47
CA PRO A 64 -1.69 7.32 5.66
C PRO A 64 -2.82 6.33 5.96
N ALA A 65 -2.48 5.09 6.29
CA ALA A 65 -3.42 4.06 6.69
C ALA A 65 -4.16 4.39 7.99
N VAL A 66 -3.49 5.05 8.93
CA VAL A 66 -4.10 5.50 10.19
C VAL A 66 -4.98 6.71 9.94
N GLY A 67 -4.58 7.65 9.09
CA GLY A 67 -5.41 8.77 8.68
C GLY A 67 -6.72 8.33 8.01
N ALA A 68 -6.67 7.34 7.12
CA ALA A 68 -7.87 6.73 6.53
C ALA A 68 -8.77 6.08 7.60
N LEU A 69 -8.18 5.39 8.57
CA LEU A 69 -8.91 4.81 9.70
C LEU A 69 -9.60 5.90 10.53
N VAL A 70 -8.88 6.93 10.93
CA VAL A 70 -9.40 8.07 11.71
C VAL A 70 -10.57 8.75 11.00
N SER A 71 -10.40 9.03 9.69
CA SER A 71 -11.46 9.63 8.88
C SER A 71 -12.72 8.76 8.82
N THR A 72 -12.55 7.44 8.67
CA THR A 72 -13.67 6.48 8.62
C THR A 72 -14.38 6.41 9.95
N LEU A 73 -13.64 6.38 11.07
CA LEU A 73 -14.21 6.37 12.42
C LEU A 73 -14.97 7.66 12.72
N ALA A 74 -14.40 8.81 12.39
CA ALA A 74 -15.05 10.11 12.57
C ALA A 74 -16.35 10.23 11.75
N GLN A 75 -16.38 9.68 10.54
CA GLN A 75 -17.61 9.63 9.75
C GLN A 75 -18.65 8.70 10.36
N ALA A 76 -18.25 7.52 10.82
CA ALA A 76 -19.17 6.57 11.45
C ALA A 76 -19.82 7.16 12.70
N GLU A 77 -19.06 7.86 13.53
CA GLU A 77 -19.58 8.56 14.72
C GLU A 77 -20.54 9.71 14.35
N LYS A 78 -20.19 10.49 13.32
CA LYS A 78 -21.00 11.66 12.91
C LYS A 78 -22.33 11.27 12.27
N TYR A 79 -22.35 10.20 11.48
CA TYR A 79 -23.54 9.79 10.71
C TYR A 79 -24.29 8.61 11.33
N GLY A 80 -23.80 8.04 12.43
CA GLY A 80 -24.41 6.89 13.09
C GLY A 80 -24.40 5.62 12.25
N THR A 81 -23.48 5.52 11.28
CA THR A 81 -23.32 4.31 10.47
C THR A 81 -22.72 3.17 11.30
N PRO A 82 -23.08 1.89 11.02
CA PRO A 82 -22.50 0.77 11.73
C PRO A 82 -20.97 0.76 11.57
N LEU A 83 -20.26 0.87 12.69
CA LEU A 83 -18.80 0.92 12.75
C LEU A 83 -18.16 -0.26 12.01
N ALA A 84 -18.70 -1.46 12.21
CA ALA A 84 -18.24 -2.69 11.56
C ALA A 84 -18.29 -2.60 10.03
N GLN A 85 -19.35 -2.04 9.47
CA GLN A 85 -19.50 -1.90 8.04
C GLN A 85 -18.49 -0.92 7.45
N SER A 86 -18.30 0.24 8.10
CA SER A 86 -17.33 1.25 7.67
C SER A 86 -15.90 0.72 7.70
N LEU A 87 -15.53 0.00 8.76
CA LEU A 87 -14.23 -0.63 8.90
C LEU A 87 -14.00 -1.77 7.88
N ARG A 88 -15.07 -2.52 7.54
CA ARG A 88 -14.98 -3.59 6.53
C ARG A 88 -14.68 -3.02 5.14
N VAL A 89 -15.35 -1.92 4.76
CA VAL A 89 -15.08 -1.24 3.49
C VAL A 89 -13.64 -0.75 3.44
N LEU A 90 -13.17 -0.07 4.48
CA LEU A 90 -11.79 0.40 4.57
C LEU A 90 -10.77 -0.75 4.50
N ALA A 91 -11.02 -1.87 5.17
CA ALA A 91 -10.14 -3.04 5.13
C ALA A 91 -10.06 -3.64 3.72
N ALA A 92 -11.17 -3.67 2.98
CA ALA A 92 -11.20 -4.11 1.59
C ALA A 92 -10.40 -3.16 0.67
N GLU A 93 -10.63 -1.85 0.75
CA GLU A 93 -9.90 -0.85 -0.03
C GLU A 93 -8.38 -0.94 0.19
N MET A 94 -7.95 -1.09 1.43
CA MET A 94 -6.53 -1.21 1.74
C MET A 94 -5.89 -2.52 1.27
N ARG A 95 -6.67 -3.60 1.16
CA ARG A 95 -6.21 -4.84 0.54
C ARG A 95 -6.04 -4.68 -0.96
N ASP A 96 -7.02 -4.09 -1.63
CA ASP A 96 -7.00 -3.83 -3.06
C ASP A 96 -5.84 -2.91 -3.44
N GLU A 97 -5.61 -1.86 -2.66
CA GLU A 97 -4.46 -0.96 -2.87
C GLU A 97 -3.11 -1.69 -2.76
N ARG A 98 -2.97 -2.61 -1.80
CA ARG A 98 -1.75 -3.43 -1.68
C ARG A 98 -1.57 -4.38 -2.85
N LEU A 99 -2.66 -4.99 -3.32
CA LEU A 99 -2.66 -5.86 -4.50
C LEU A 99 -2.24 -5.08 -5.74
N MET A 100 -2.85 -3.93 -6.00
CA MET A 100 -2.52 -3.06 -7.13
C MET A 100 -1.05 -2.60 -7.11
N LYS A 101 -0.52 -2.24 -5.94
CA LYS A 101 0.91 -1.89 -5.79
C LYS A 101 1.84 -3.08 -6.05
N ALA A 102 1.43 -4.29 -5.67
CA ALA A 102 2.18 -5.52 -5.96
C ALA A 102 2.14 -5.85 -7.46
N GLU A 103 0.99 -5.72 -8.10
CA GLU A 103 0.82 -5.92 -9.54
C GLU A 103 1.60 -4.89 -10.36
N GLU A 104 1.59 -3.62 -9.96
CA GLU A 104 2.38 -2.57 -10.61
C GLU A 104 3.88 -2.88 -10.55
N LYS A 105 4.38 -3.35 -9.41
CA LYS A 105 5.78 -3.80 -9.31
C LYS A 105 6.08 -4.99 -10.20
N ALA A 106 5.17 -5.95 -10.28
CA ALA A 106 5.32 -7.12 -11.15
C ALA A 106 5.25 -6.74 -12.64
N ALA A 107 4.39 -5.80 -13.01
CA ALA A 107 4.25 -5.33 -14.39
C ALA A 107 5.47 -4.54 -14.89
N ARG A 108 6.26 -3.95 -14.02
CA ARG A 108 7.51 -3.23 -14.38
C ARG A 108 8.68 -4.16 -14.70
N LEU A 109 8.66 -5.39 -14.21
CA LEU A 109 9.74 -6.36 -14.41
C LEU A 109 9.99 -6.71 -15.90
N PRO A 110 8.98 -7.00 -16.74
CA PRO A 110 9.19 -7.28 -18.16
C PRO A 110 9.79 -6.09 -18.93
N ALA A 111 9.34 -4.87 -18.63
CA ALA A 111 9.84 -3.67 -19.28
C ALA A 111 11.33 -3.43 -18.98
N THR A 112 11.76 -3.68 -17.76
CA THR A 112 13.17 -3.52 -17.35
C THR A 112 14.09 -4.56 -17.99
N LEU A 113 13.57 -5.74 -18.32
CA LEU A 113 14.33 -6.78 -19.03
C LEU A 113 14.38 -6.55 -20.55
N THR A 114 13.36 -5.90 -21.12
CA THR A 114 13.29 -5.65 -22.58
C THR A 114 14.29 -4.58 -23.02
N VAL A 115 14.55 -3.56 -22.21
CA VAL A 115 15.48 -2.47 -22.53
C VAL A 115 16.91 -2.96 -22.82
N PRO A 116 17.57 -3.77 -21.96
CA PRO A 116 18.89 -4.29 -22.26
C PRO A 116 18.90 -5.21 -23.49
N MET A 117 17.86 -6.03 -23.67
CA MET A 117 17.77 -6.91 -24.85
C MET A 117 17.74 -6.11 -26.15
N VAL A 118 16.94 -5.04 -26.21
CA VAL A 118 16.87 -4.18 -27.41
C VAL A 118 18.20 -3.51 -27.67
N ILE A 119 18.90 -3.00 -26.65
CA ILE A 119 20.22 -2.34 -26.79
C ILE A 119 21.28 -3.30 -27.30
N PHE A 120 21.24 -4.58 -26.92
CA PHE A 120 22.23 -5.58 -27.37
C PHE A 120 21.88 -6.21 -28.72
N ILE A 121 20.61 -6.46 -29.00
CA ILE A 121 20.18 -7.14 -30.24
C ILE A 121 20.16 -6.17 -31.42
N MET A 122 19.80 -4.92 -31.24
CA MET A 122 19.72 -3.92 -32.32
C MET A 122 21.04 -3.72 -33.06
N PRO A 123 22.19 -3.46 -32.40
CA PRO A 123 23.44 -3.29 -33.11
C PRO A 123 23.90 -4.57 -33.83
N ALA A 124 23.65 -5.74 -33.23
CA ALA A 124 24.00 -7.02 -33.89
C ALA A 124 23.19 -7.25 -35.15
N LEU A 125 21.90 -6.92 -35.14
CA LEU A 125 20.99 -7.02 -36.29
C LEU A 125 21.42 -6.06 -37.42
N PHE A 126 21.83 -4.83 -37.09
CA PHE A 126 22.33 -3.85 -38.03
C PHE A 126 23.63 -4.34 -38.74
N ILE A 127 24.57 -4.91 -38.00
CA ILE A 127 25.81 -5.45 -38.54
C ILE A 127 25.51 -6.59 -39.52
N VAL A 128 24.60 -7.50 -39.20
CA VAL A 128 24.25 -8.65 -40.04
C VAL A 128 23.51 -8.22 -41.32
N LEU A 129 22.62 -7.19 -41.24
CA LEU A 129 21.88 -6.72 -42.40
C LEU A 129 22.66 -5.81 -43.32
N ILE A 130 23.48 -4.92 -42.77
CA ILE A 130 24.23 -3.92 -43.53
C ILE A 130 25.58 -4.46 -43.97
N GLY A 131 26.19 -5.37 -43.22
CA GLY A 131 27.50 -5.94 -43.50
C GLY A 131 27.63 -6.52 -44.92
N PRO A 132 26.74 -7.42 -45.35
CA PRO A 132 26.77 -7.98 -46.70
C PRO A 132 26.60 -6.92 -47.81
N GLY A 133 25.78 -5.90 -47.56
CA GLY A 133 25.56 -4.82 -48.52
C GLY A 133 26.80 -3.93 -48.73
N ILE A 134 27.52 -3.61 -47.64
CA ILE A 134 28.75 -2.83 -47.71
C ILE A 134 29.84 -3.63 -48.41
N LEU A 135 30.00 -4.92 -48.10
CA LEU A 135 31.00 -5.78 -48.73
C LEU A 135 30.77 -5.93 -50.25
N SER A 136 29.54 -6.12 -50.69
CA SER A 136 29.19 -6.22 -52.10
C SER A 136 29.41 -4.91 -52.87
N THR A 137 29.20 -3.77 -52.26
CA THR A 137 29.51 -2.47 -52.89
C THR A 137 31.00 -2.18 -52.97
N LEU A 138 31.77 -2.58 -51.95
CA LEU A 138 33.22 -2.46 -51.96
C LEU A 138 33.84 -3.38 -53.02
N ASP A 139 33.37 -4.62 -53.14
CA ASP A 139 33.84 -5.55 -54.19
C ASP A 139 33.52 -5.04 -55.61
N ALA A 140 32.36 -4.42 -55.80
CA ALA A 140 32.00 -3.82 -57.08
C ALA A 140 32.88 -2.62 -57.44
N LEU A 141 33.29 -1.82 -56.46
CA LEU A 141 34.17 -0.67 -56.62
C LEU A 141 35.65 -1.08 -56.86
N SER A 142 36.08 -2.18 -56.23
CA SER A 142 37.47 -2.67 -56.41
C SER A 142 37.72 -3.39 -57.75
N ASN A 143 36.63 -3.76 -58.39
CA ASN A 143 36.68 -4.51 -59.66
C ASN A 143 36.44 -3.62 -60.91
N MET A 144 36.34 -2.27 -60.67
CA MET A 144 36.34 -1.23 -61.72
C MET A 144 37.72 -0.60 -61.91
#